data_07227e393eca99d27bc8978ace6968e0
#
_entry.id   07227e393eca99d27bc8978ace6968e0
#
_cell.length_a   1.000
_cell.length_b   1.000
_cell.length_c   1.000
_cell.angle_alpha   90.00
_cell.angle_beta   90.00
_cell.angle_gamma   90.00
#
_symmetry.space_group_name_H-M   'P 1'
#
loop_
_entity.id
_entity.type
_entity.pdbx_description
1 polymer ?
#
loop_
_entity_poly.entity_id
_entity_poly.type
_entity_poly.pdbx_seq_one_letter_code
_entity_poly.pdbx_strand_id
1 'polypeptide(L)'
;LNVPSHRRGDVLLLMPYCGNLDVSKGAFDYRYDHEISKPYFYSVFLDDYEIEARFAPMKKSAIYSFAFEKEDNPQIILRTNAKGDLIWANKALSGYEIYNGIKHYFYLEFDQDPLSVSSLDWEKICAKSISFDSSVKEIKVRYGISYISVEQARKNLREEIADFDLDRVAGQAKQEWNKALSKIVIDGGTEDQKTVFYTSLYRAHERMINISEDGKYFSGYDGKVHEDGGVDFWVDDWVWDTYLALHPLQALLNPKAQEQKLSSYIRMYEQSGWMPTFPCVFGDAHCMNGNHVAGVFADALHKGLQFDVEKAFEGMRHTVMNESMIPWYLGPKTELDDFYHEHGWFPALHPGEKEVFPMVGPF
;
A
#
# COMPACT_ATOMS: atom_id res chain seq x y z
N LEU A 1 8.72 6.33 1.25
CA LEU A 1 8.19 4.99 0.97
C LEU A 1 6.77 5.11 0.49
N ASN A 2 6.51 4.78 -0.76
CA ASN A 2 5.17 4.84 -1.32
C ASN A 2 4.38 3.58 -0.90
N VAL A 3 3.23 3.78 -0.29
CA VAL A 3 2.33 2.68 0.04
C VAL A 3 1.32 2.53 -1.10
N PRO A 4 1.04 1.32 -1.60
CA PRO A 4 0.23 1.11 -2.79
C PRO A 4 -1.27 1.40 -2.59
N SER A 5 -1.61 2.42 -1.84
CA SER A 5 -2.97 2.91 -1.67
C SER A 5 -3.03 4.40 -1.99
N HIS A 6 -3.89 4.78 -2.92
CA HIS A 6 -4.04 6.18 -3.32
C HIS A 6 -4.48 7.12 -2.18
N ARG A 7 -4.96 6.57 -1.07
CA ARG A 7 -5.40 7.32 0.11
C ARG A 7 -4.34 7.40 1.20
N ARG A 8 -3.19 6.76 1.02
CA ARG A 8 -2.18 6.70 2.06
C ARG A 8 -1.08 7.72 1.92
N GLY A 9 -0.87 8.25 0.75
CA GLY A 9 0.25 9.15 0.52
C GLY A 9 1.60 8.50 0.84
N ASP A 10 2.61 9.32 1.02
CA ASP A 10 3.95 8.88 1.34
C ASP A 10 4.15 8.78 2.84
N VAL A 11 4.75 7.68 3.28
CA VAL A 11 5.24 7.45 4.64
C VAL A 11 6.75 7.43 4.58
N LEU A 12 7.43 8.12 5.47
CA LEU A 12 8.88 8.25 5.53
C LEU A 12 9.49 8.62 4.16
N LEU A 13 9.77 9.89 3.97
CA LEU A 13 10.51 10.36 2.80
C LEU A 13 12.00 10.11 2.99
N LEU A 14 12.62 9.58 1.94
CA LEU A 14 14.05 9.38 1.82
C LEU A 14 14.54 10.20 0.63
N MET A 15 15.46 11.14 0.87
CA MET A 15 15.92 12.12 -0.10
C MET A 15 17.45 12.11 -0.16
N PRO A 16 18.08 11.73 -1.28
CA PRO A 16 19.51 11.90 -1.47
C PRO A 16 19.83 13.37 -1.70
N TYR A 17 20.96 13.82 -1.16
CA TYR A 17 21.38 15.21 -1.25
C TYR A 17 22.90 15.31 -1.34
N CYS A 18 23.38 16.33 -2.05
CA CYS A 18 24.80 16.62 -2.17
C CYS A 18 25.05 18.10 -1.90
N GLY A 19 26.05 18.42 -1.08
CA GLY A 19 26.41 19.79 -0.73
C GLY A 19 25.95 20.26 0.64
N ASN A 20 25.92 21.59 0.83
CA ASN A 20 25.48 22.19 2.09
C ASN A 20 23.97 22.22 2.21
N LEU A 21 23.43 21.54 3.20
CA LEU A 21 22.00 21.40 3.43
C LEU A 21 21.36 22.71 3.86
N ASP A 22 20.40 23.22 3.08
CA ASP A 22 19.54 24.33 3.48
C ASP A 22 18.26 23.80 4.14
N VAL A 23 18.30 23.69 5.46
CA VAL A 23 17.17 23.21 6.27
C VAL A 23 15.94 24.12 6.28
N SER A 24 16.06 25.36 5.78
CA SER A 24 14.93 26.30 5.78
C SER A 24 13.81 25.91 4.81
N LYS A 25 14.11 25.06 3.82
CA LYS A 25 13.19 24.69 2.74
C LYS A 25 12.21 23.58 3.09
N GLY A 26 12.43 22.79 4.13
CA GLY A 26 11.54 21.68 4.56
C GLY A 26 11.32 20.55 3.54
N ALA A 27 11.62 20.78 2.27
CA ALA A 27 11.57 19.83 1.16
C ALA A 27 12.57 20.26 0.08
N PHE A 28 12.93 19.32 -0.79
CA PHE A 28 13.82 19.56 -1.92
C PHE A 28 13.09 19.30 -3.22
N ASP A 29 13.28 20.21 -4.17
CA ASP A 29 12.85 20.01 -5.55
C ASP A 29 13.98 19.36 -6.34
N TYR A 30 13.64 18.39 -7.16
CA TYR A 30 14.56 17.72 -8.06
C TYR A 30 14.06 17.86 -9.48
N ARG A 31 14.88 18.41 -10.35
CA ARG A 31 14.74 18.16 -11.79
C ARG A 31 15.36 16.81 -12.07
N TYR A 32 14.77 16.06 -12.97
CA TYR A 32 15.24 14.71 -13.26
C TYR A 32 15.14 14.37 -14.75
N ASP A 33 15.99 13.46 -15.18
CA ASP A 33 16.01 12.89 -16.53
C ASP A 33 16.38 11.40 -16.48
N HIS A 34 16.45 10.78 -17.64
CA HIS A 34 16.84 9.36 -17.81
C HIS A 34 16.00 8.37 -16.99
N GLU A 35 14.68 8.63 -16.85
CA GLU A 35 13.79 7.79 -16.10
C GLU A 35 13.59 6.42 -16.74
N ILE A 36 13.80 5.35 -15.97
CA ILE A 36 13.45 3.97 -16.33
C ILE A 36 12.49 3.43 -15.28
N SER A 37 11.26 3.09 -15.70
CA SER A 37 10.26 2.51 -14.82
C SER A 37 9.86 1.12 -15.29
N LYS A 38 10.05 0.12 -14.43
CA LYS A 38 9.67 -1.28 -14.62
C LYS A 38 8.97 -1.78 -13.35
N PRO A 39 8.12 -2.81 -13.41
CA PRO A 39 7.48 -3.37 -12.22
C PRO A 39 8.44 -3.82 -11.11
N TYR A 40 9.68 -4.09 -11.45
CA TYR A 40 10.70 -4.66 -10.58
C TYR A 40 11.92 -3.78 -10.38
N PHE A 41 11.96 -2.61 -11.04
CA PHE A 41 13.13 -1.73 -11.03
C PHE A 41 12.72 -0.31 -11.42
N TYR A 42 13.32 0.66 -10.74
CA TYR A 42 13.21 2.07 -11.09
C TYR A 42 14.59 2.73 -11.08
N SER A 43 14.86 3.61 -12.01
CA SER A 43 16.02 4.50 -11.96
C SER A 43 15.71 5.87 -12.54
N VAL A 44 16.43 6.87 -12.04
CA VAL A 44 16.30 8.26 -12.47
C VAL A 44 17.60 9.00 -12.16
N PHE A 45 17.95 9.97 -13.00
CA PHE A 45 19.04 10.90 -12.73
C PHE A 45 18.49 12.22 -12.19
N LEU A 46 18.97 12.66 -11.03
CA LEU A 46 18.56 13.89 -10.36
C LEU A 46 19.55 15.01 -10.75
N ASP A 47 19.15 15.84 -11.73
CA ASP A 47 20.04 16.82 -12.38
C ASP A 47 20.62 17.86 -11.42
N ASP A 48 19.83 18.36 -10.47
CA ASP A 48 20.25 19.44 -9.58
C ASP A 48 21.41 19.05 -8.68
N TYR A 49 21.51 17.76 -8.33
CA TYR A 49 22.50 17.22 -7.41
C TYR A 49 23.46 16.23 -8.07
N GLU A 50 23.27 15.92 -9.37
CA GLU A 50 24.06 14.95 -10.13
C GLU A 50 24.11 13.58 -9.40
N ILE A 51 22.92 13.04 -9.12
CA ILE A 51 22.76 11.77 -8.40
C ILE A 51 21.96 10.80 -9.26
N GLU A 52 22.53 9.62 -9.55
CA GLU A 52 21.75 8.50 -10.06
C GLU A 52 21.06 7.80 -8.89
N ALA A 53 19.73 7.75 -8.92
CA ALA A 53 18.94 7.03 -7.95
C ALA A 53 18.35 5.77 -8.57
N ARG A 54 18.59 4.60 -7.96
CA ARG A 54 18.08 3.29 -8.40
C ARG A 54 17.29 2.65 -7.26
N PHE A 55 16.26 1.87 -7.62
CA PHE A 55 15.36 1.25 -6.66
C PHE A 55 14.92 -0.15 -7.13
N ALA A 56 14.87 -1.10 -6.22
CA ALA A 56 14.33 -2.43 -6.47
C ALA A 56 13.45 -2.88 -5.29
N PRO A 57 12.15 -3.21 -5.53
CA PRO A 57 11.21 -3.62 -4.49
C PRO A 57 11.16 -5.14 -4.29
N MET A 58 10.81 -5.55 -3.08
CA MET A 58 10.30 -6.86 -2.71
C MET A 58 8.89 -6.74 -2.09
N LYS A 59 8.38 -7.74 -1.37
CA LYS A 59 7.01 -7.71 -0.83
C LYS A 59 6.83 -6.70 0.30
N LYS A 60 7.76 -6.69 1.26
CA LYS A 60 7.73 -5.84 2.47
C LYS A 60 9.04 -5.11 2.70
N SER A 61 9.93 -5.17 1.74
CA SER A 61 11.24 -4.54 1.78
C SER A 61 11.64 -3.98 0.42
N ALA A 62 12.66 -3.15 0.40
CA ALA A 62 13.25 -2.67 -0.85
C ALA A 62 14.69 -2.19 -0.62
N ILE A 63 15.38 -1.94 -1.71
CA ILE A 63 16.74 -1.39 -1.71
C ILE A 63 16.82 -0.18 -2.65
N TYR A 64 17.48 0.86 -2.17
CA TYR A 64 17.95 2.00 -2.98
C TYR A 64 19.45 1.93 -3.17
N SER A 65 19.92 2.49 -4.29
CA SER A 65 21.32 2.86 -4.54
C SER A 65 21.32 4.30 -5.04
N PHE A 66 22.19 5.12 -4.46
CA PHE A 66 22.43 6.51 -4.85
C PHE A 66 23.88 6.66 -5.21
N ALA A 67 24.18 6.90 -6.50
CA ALA A 67 25.52 7.19 -6.98
C ALA A 67 25.69 8.71 -7.12
N PHE A 68 26.72 9.26 -6.52
CA PHE A 68 27.01 10.68 -6.45
C PHE A 68 28.16 11.01 -7.43
N GLU A 69 27.89 11.83 -8.43
CA GLU A 69 28.93 12.29 -9.36
C GLU A 69 29.76 13.42 -8.74
N LYS A 70 29.14 14.26 -7.87
CA LYS A 70 29.84 15.31 -7.12
C LYS A 70 30.52 14.77 -5.87
N GLU A 71 31.76 15.21 -5.63
CA GLU A 71 32.51 14.98 -4.39
C GLU A 71 32.21 16.09 -3.37
N ASP A 72 30.95 16.26 -3.01
CA ASP A 72 30.53 17.35 -2.12
C ASP A 72 29.51 16.87 -1.11
N ASN A 73 30.01 16.36 0.03
CA ASN A 73 29.22 16.04 1.21
C ASN A 73 27.93 15.24 0.91
N PRO A 74 28.05 13.98 0.46
CA PRO A 74 26.90 13.14 0.16
C PRO A 74 26.08 12.85 1.43
N GLN A 75 24.76 12.98 1.32
CA GLN A 75 23.84 12.87 2.45
C GLN A 75 22.58 12.10 2.06
N ILE A 76 22.02 11.39 3.02
CA ILE A 76 20.65 10.85 2.94
C ILE A 76 19.81 11.55 4.01
N ILE A 77 18.76 12.22 3.58
CA ILE A 77 17.83 12.91 4.47
C ILE A 77 16.57 12.07 4.59
N LEU A 78 16.19 11.80 5.81
CA LEU A 78 14.98 11.06 6.14
C LEU A 78 14.05 11.93 6.96
N ARG A 79 12.78 11.98 6.58
CA ARG A 79 11.77 12.69 7.35
C ARG A 79 10.42 11.97 7.34
N THR A 80 9.66 12.13 8.41
CA THR A 80 8.24 11.76 8.43
C THR A 80 7.40 12.88 7.79
N ASN A 81 6.24 12.54 7.25
CA ASN A 81 5.25 13.51 6.76
C ASN A 81 4.23 13.89 7.84
N ALA A 82 4.07 13.00 8.82
CA ALA A 82 3.14 13.16 9.93
C ALA A 82 3.85 12.85 11.25
N LYS A 83 3.08 12.74 12.34
CA LYS A 83 3.60 12.41 13.66
C LYS A 83 4.30 11.05 13.63
N GLY A 84 5.56 11.02 14.07
CA GLY A 84 6.36 9.80 14.09
C GLY A 84 7.60 9.94 14.95
N ASP A 85 8.50 8.98 14.83
CA ASP A 85 9.80 8.99 15.48
C ASP A 85 10.87 8.35 14.58
N LEU A 86 12.10 8.89 14.63
CA LEU A 86 13.27 8.41 13.91
C LEU A 86 14.41 8.18 14.90
N ILE A 87 14.77 6.92 15.12
CA ILE A 87 15.80 6.50 16.06
C ILE A 87 16.99 5.95 15.28
N TRP A 88 18.17 6.55 15.47
CA TRP A 88 19.42 6.01 15.00
C TRP A 88 20.13 5.23 16.11
N ALA A 89 20.34 3.96 15.90
CA ALA A 89 21.07 3.10 16.83
C ALA A 89 21.68 1.89 16.08
N ASN A 90 22.85 1.43 16.54
CA ASN A 90 23.51 0.23 16.00
C ASN A 90 23.67 0.24 14.47
N LYS A 91 24.06 1.38 13.89
CA LYS A 91 24.25 1.59 12.45
C LYS A 91 22.97 1.40 11.61
N ALA A 92 21.81 1.55 12.22
CA ALA A 92 20.52 1.46 11.56
C ALA A 92 19.60 2.61 11.98
N LEU A 93 18.71 2.99 11.09
CA LEU A 93 17.59 3.88 11.40
C LEU A 93 16.33 3.04 11.56
N SER A 94 15.59 3.31 12.62
CA SER A 94 14.30 2.68 12.85
C SER A 94 13.28 3.70 13.34
N GLY A 95 12.01 3.37 13.27
CA GLY A 95 10.97 4.25 13.78
C GLY A 95 9.59 3.88 13.27
N TYR A 96 8.73 4.86 13.39
CA TYR A 96 7.37 4.76 12.87
C TYR A 96 6.84 6.13 12.45
N GLU A 97 5.83 6.11 11.62
CA GLU A 97 4.99 7.25 11.30
C GLU A 97 3.53 6.89 11.49
N ILE A 98 2.72 7.80 12.04
CA ILE A 98 1.28 7.59 12.19
C ILE A 98 0.59 8.29 11.02
N TYR A 99 -0.03 7.49 10.15
CA TYR A 99 -0.84 8.00 9.07
C TYR A 99 -2.24 7.36 9.11
N ASN A 100 -3.28 8.16 9.02
CA ASN A 100 -4.68 7.73 9.17
C ASN A 100 -4.92 6.88 10.44
N GLY A 101 -4.30 7.27 11.57
CA GLY A 101 -4.43 6.58 12.85
C GLY A 101 -3.63 5.28 12.99
N ILE A 102 -2.93 4.85 11.94
CA ILE A 102 -2.14 3.61 11.93
C ILE A 102 -0.66 3.91 11.99
N LYS A 103 0.07 3.13 12.78
CA LYS A 103 1.52 3.15 12.79
C LYS A 103 2.08 2.34 11.62
N HIS A 104 2.95 2.97 10.88
CA HIS A 104 3.78 2.36 9.87
C HIS A 104 5.18 2.28 10.41
N TYR A 105 5.63 1.10 10.76
CA TYR A 105 6.97 0.86 11.28
C TYR A 105 7.93 0.62 10.14
N PHE A 106 9.18 1.06 10.31
CA PHE A 106 10.25 0.87 9.34
C PHE A 106 11.59 0.62 10.04
N TYR A 107 12.46 -0.08 9.34
CA TYR A 107 13.82 -0.36 9.74
C TYR A 107 14.73 -0.29 8.51
N LEU A 108 15.79 0.53 8.58
CA LEU A 108 16.71 0.80 7.47
C LEU A 108 18.15 0.50 7.87
N GLU A 109 18.91 -0.07 6.94
CA GLU A 109 20.36 -0.29 7.05
C GLU A 109 21.09 0.34 5.87
N PHE A 110 22.33 0.77 6.10
CA PHE A 110 23.19 1.42 5.13
C PHE A 110 24.41 0.56 4.90
N ASP A 111 24.92 0.52 3.65
CA ASP A 111 26.15 -0.21 3.30
C ASP A 111 27.43 0.53 3.72
N GLN A 112 27.32 1.83 3.95
CA GLN A 112 28.41 2.70 4.38
C GLN A 112 28.24 3.13 5.83
N ASP A 113 29.37 3.31 6.54
CA ASP A 113 29.36 3.93 7.87
C ASP A 113 29.21 5.46 7.71
N PRO A 114 28.24 6.10 8.37
CA PRO A 114 28.07 7.53 8.27
C PRO A 114 29.17 8.28 9.02
N LEU A 115 29.57 9.43 8.48
CA LEU A 115 30.45 10.38 9.15
C LEU A 115 29.72 11.04 10.34
N SER A 116 28.45 11.38 10.16
CA SER A 116 27.60 11.95 11.22
C SER A 116 26.12 11.68 10.98
N VAL A 117 25.37 11.68 12.07
CA VAL A 117 23.91 11.62 12.07
C VAL A 117 23.38 12.74 12.94
N SER A 118 22.62 13.66 12.37
CA SER A 118 22.06 14.81 13.05
C SER A 118 20.53 14.85 12.91
N SER A 119 19.86 15.37 13.95
CA SER A 119 18.44 15.71 13.85
C SER A 119 18.31 17.07 13.18
N LEU A 120 17.32 17.20 12.30
CA LEU A 120 17.00 18.45 11.65
C LEU A 120 15.76 19.06 12.33
N ASP A 121 15.81 20.38 12.57
CA ASP A 121 14.67 21.12 13.15
C ASP A 121 13.73 21.55 12.03
N TRP A 122 12.84 20.64 11.65
CA TRP A 122 11.74 20.93 10.75
C TRP A 122 10.42 20.88 11.52
N GLU A 123 9.71 21.99 11.54
CA GLU A 123 8.50 22.17 12.34
C GLU A 123 7.55 20.96 12.30
N LYS A 124 7.29 20.38 13.48
CA LYS A 124 6.31 19.29 13.74
C LYS A 124 6.59 17.95 13.08
N ILE A 125 7.71 17.76 12.39
CA ILE A 125 8.09 16.50 11.77
C ILE A 125 9.44 16.01 12.28
N CYS A 126 9.62 14.69 12.36
CA CYS A 126 10.91 14.12 12.68
C CYS A 126 11.75 14.04 11.40
N ALA A 127 12.95 14.61 11.45
CA ALA A 127 13.89 14.54 10.33
C ALA A 127 15.31 14.29 10.81
N LYS A 128 16.07 13.56 10.00
CA LYS A 128 17.50 13.31 10.22
C LYS A 128 18.27 13.46 8.91
N SER A 129 19.47 14.03 9.04
CA SER A 129 20.50 13.96 8.00
C SER A 129 21.54 12.94 8.40
N ILE A 130 21.86 12.06 7.48
CA ILE A 130 22.93 11.05 7.57
C ILE A 130 23.97 11.45 6.55
N SER A 131 25.12 11.96 7.00
CA SER A 131 26.22 12.46 6.14
C SER A 131 27.30 11.41 6.03
N PHE A 132 27.91 11.34 4.86
CA PHE A 132 29.00 10.40 4.56
C PHE A 132 30.26 11.15 4.12
N ASP A 133 31.39 10.46 4.15
CA ASP A 133 32.66 11.03 3.69
C ASP A 133 32.59 11.41 2.20
N SER A 134 33.20 12.54 1.82
CA SER A 134 33.13 13.05 0.44
C SER A 134 33.73 12.11 -0.60
N SER A 135 34.56 11.14 -0.18
CA SER A 135 35.09 10.10 -1.07
C SER A 135 34.10 8.98 -1.38
N VAL A 136 32.96 8.91 -0.67
CA VAL A 136 31.92 7.92 -0.90
C VAL A 136 31.18 8.28 -2.19
N LYS A 137 31.26 7.40 -3.18
CA LYS A 137 30.63 7.57 -4.50
C LYS A 137 29.26 6.92 -4.63
N GLU A 138 28.98 5.93 -3.82
CA GLU A 138 27.69 5.23 -3.83
C GLU A 138 27.27 4.93 -2.39
N ILE A 139 25.97 5.14 -2.11
CA ILE A 139 25.34 4.78 -0.85
C ILE A 139 24.16 3.90 -1.17
N LYS A 140 24.13 2.71 -0.55
CA LYS A 140 22.98 1.82 -0.66
C LYS A 140 22.23 1.78 0.65
N VAL A 141 20.90 1.82 0.53
CA VAL A 141 19.97 1.78 1.67
C VAL A 141 18.96 0.68 1.43
N ARG A 142 18.94 -0.32 2.30
CA ARG A 142 17.89 -1.33 2.30
C ARG A 142 16.95 -1.12 3.46
N TYR A 143 15.66 -1.39 3.27
CA TYR A 143 14.68 -1.18 4.31
C TYR A 143 13.57 -2.23 4.31
N GLY A 144 12.99 -2.44 5.47
CA GLY A 144 11.77 -3.20 5.67
C GLY A 144 10.69 -2.35 6.31
N ILE A 145 9.45 -2.70 6.02
CA ILE A 145 8.24 -2.07 6.58
C ILE A 145 7.40 -3.10 7.32
N SER A 146 6.59 -2.63 8.26
CA SER A 146 5.64 -3.46 9.01
C SER A 146 4.48 -2.62 9.55
N TYR A 147 3.32 -3.25 9.68
CA TYR A 147 2.19 -2.69 10.43
C TYR A 147 2.17 -3.18 11.89
N ILE A 148 3.09 -4.07 12.28
CA ILE A 148 3.11 -4.74 13.59
C ILE A 148 4.12 -4.09 14.53
N SER A 149 5.41 -4.05 14.13
CA SER A 149 6.48 -3.49 14.96
C SER A 149 7.77 -3.20 14.17
N VAL A 150 8.70 -2.47 14.79
CA VAL A 150 10.05 -2.26 14.26
C VAL A 150 10.81 -3.58 14.12
N GLU A 151 10.68 -4.49 15.08
CA GLU A 151 11.30 -5.81 15.06
C GLU A 151 10.81 -6.64 13.88
N GLN A 152 9.51 -6.56 13.58
CA GLN A 152 8.93 -7.22 12.42
C GLN A 152 9.43 -6.59 11.11
N ALA A 153 9.51 -5.26 11.02
CA ALA A 153 10.08 -4.56 9.87
C ALA A 153 11.53 -5.01 9.61
N ARG A 154 12.34 -5.15 10.68
CA ARG A 154 13.70 -5.68 10.60
C ARG A 154 13.74 -7.14 10.13
N LYS A 155 12.81 -7.97 10.61
CA LYS A 155 12.70 -9.38 10.19
C LYS A 155 12.34 -9.46 8.71
N ASN A 156 11.33 -8.74 8.27
CA ASN A 156 10.91 -8.67 6.87
C ASN A 156 12.07 -8.28 5.94
N LEU A 157 12.86 -7.26 6.34
CA LEU A 157 14.04 -6.86 5.59
C LEU A 157 15.04 -8.01 5.44
N ARG A 158 15.39 -8.66 6.54
CA ARG A 158 16.45 -9.66 6.54
C ARG A 158 16.09 -10.96 5.83
N GLU A 159 14.81 -11.29 5.83
CA GLU A 159 14.30 -12.46 5.10
C GLU A 159 14.26 -12.23 3.59
N GLU A 160 13.93 -11.02 3.15
CA GLU A 160 13.77 -10.71 1.73
C GLU A 160 15.04 -10.18 1.07
N ILE A 161 15.83 -9.36 1.78
CA ILE A 161 17.04 -8.73 1.25
C ILE A 161 18.23 -8.96 2.21
N ALA A 162 19.01 -9.99 1.94
CA ALA A 162 20.11 -10.40 2.83
C ALA A 162 21.35 -9.48 2.75
N ASP A 163 21.56 -8.82 1.62
CA ASP A 163 22.74 -8.00 1.32
C ASP A 163 22.37 -6.73 0.53
N PHE A 164 23.39 -5.94 0.13
CA PHE A 164 23.20 -4.70 -0.63
C PHE A 164 23.34 -4.88 -2.15
N ASP A 165 22.99 -6.04 -2.69
CA ASP A 165 22.99 -6.30 -4.13
C ASP A 165 21.64 -5.95 -4.76
N LEU A 166 21.52 -4.71 -5.26
CA LEU A 166 20.29 -4.20 -5.89
C LEU A 166 19.94 -4.96 -7.18
N ASP A 167 20.93 -5.34 -7.97
CA ASP A 167 20.67 -6.02 -9.25
C ASP A 167 20.15 -7.45 -9.02
N ARG A 168 20.60 -8.13 -7.96
CA ARG A 168 20.06 -9.40 -7.51
C ARG A 168 18.60 -9.26 -7.08
N VAL A 169 18.27 -8.23 -6.27
CA VAL A 169 16.90 -7.95 -5.82
C VAL A 169 15.99 -7.67 -7.01
N ALA A 170 16.42 -6.80 -7.93
CA ALA A 170 15.67 -6.51 -9.16
C ALA A 170 15.46 -7.77 -10.02
N GLY A 171 16.47 -8.63 -10.11
CA GLY A 171 16.41 -9.93 -10.81
C GLY A 171 15.36 -10.86 -10.21
N GLN A 172 15.32 -10.96 -8.88
CA GLN A 172 14.31 -11.76 -8.16
C GLN A 172 12.88 -11.20 -8.37
N ALA A 173 12.71 -9.89 -8.21
CA ALA A 173 11.42 -9.23 -8.45
C ALA A 173 10.96 -9.42 -9.90
N LYS A 174 11.86 -9.34 -10.87
CA LYS A 174 11.57 -9.63 -12.29
C LYS A 174 11.09 -11.06 -12.51
N GLN A 175 11.69 -12.03 -11.85
CA GLN A 175 11.26 -13.43 -11.94
C GLN A 175 9.84 -13.61 -11.39
N GLU A 176 9.51 -13.02 -10.25
CA GLU A 176 8.16 -13.10 -9.67
C GLU A 176 7.12 -12.45 -10.60
N TRP A 177 7.41 -11.27 -11.17
CA TRP A 177 6.53 -10.65 -12.15
C TRP A 177 6.36 -11.47 -13.43
N ASN A 178 7.44 -12.03 -13.96
CA ASN A 178 7.36 -12.91 -15.12
C ASN A 178 6.50 -14.15 -14.84
N LYS A 179 6.63 -14.75 -13.65
CA LYS A 179 5.78 -15.87 -13.25
C LYS A 179 4.29 -15.48 -13.16
N ALA A 180 3.99 -14.30 -12.64
CA ALA A 180 2.61 -13.81 -12.54
C ALA A 180 2.01 -13.52 -13.93
N LEU A 181 2.75 -12.82 -14.78
CA LEU A 181 2.27 -12.38 -16.09
C LEU A 181 2.24 -13.51 -17.14
N SER A 182 3.12 -14.49 -17.04
CA SER A 182 3.15 -15.64 -17.96
C SER A 182 2.00 -16.65 -17.79
N LYS A 183 1.10 -16.41 -16.84
CA LYS A 183 -0.14 -17.20 -16.72
C LYS A 183 -1.06 -17.03 -17.93
N ILE A 184 -0.94 -15.92 -18.64
CA ILE A 184 -1.59 -15.71 -19.94
C ILE A 184 -0.51 -15.40 -20.96
N VAL A 185 -0.45 -16.24 -21.99
CA VAL A 185 0.45 -16.03 -23.14
C VAL A 185 -0.41 -15.71 -24.35
N ILE A 186 -0.17 -14.56 -24.96
CA ILE A 186 -0.87 -14.13 -26.18
C ILE A 186 0.01 -14.36 -27.39
N ASP A 187 -0.59 -14.85 -28.48
CA ASP A 187 0.05 -15.00 -29.78
C ASP A 187 -0.62 -14.07 -30.80
N GLY A 188 0.14 -13.61 -31.79
CA GLY A 188 -0.34 -12.64 -32.79
C GLY A 188 -0.46 -11.21 -32.23
N GLY A 189 -1.10 -10.32 -33.00
CA GLY A 189 -1.21 -8.90 -32.68
C GLY A 189 0.08 -8.11 -32.93
N THR A 190 -0.02 -6.77 -32.82
CA THR A 190 1.13 -5.87 -32.88
C THR A 190 1.86 -5.80 -31.53
N GLU A 191 3.09 -5.30 -31.50
CA GLU A 191 3.83 -5.09 -30.24
C GLU A 191 3.11 -4.09 -29.31
N ASP A 192 2.46 -3.06 -29.85
CA ASP A 192 1.65 -2.12 -29.07
C ASP A 192 0.45 -2.82 -28.41
N GLN A 193 -0.24 -3.71 -29.13
CA GLN A 193 -1.34 -4.49 -28.56
C GLN A 193 -0.85 -5.41 -27.43
N LYS A 194 0.30 -6.05 -27.60
CA LYS A 194 0.91 -6.88 -26.53
C LYS A 194 1.31 -6.02 -25.34
N THR A 195 1.89 -4.84 -25.58
CA THR A 195 2.26 -3.89 -24.52
C THR A 195 1.04 -3.45 -23.71
N VAL A 196 -0.06 -3.07 -24.38
CA VAL A 196 -1.32 -2.70 -23.72
C VAL A 196 -1.87 -3.88 -22.90
N PHE A 197 -1.88 -5.08 -23.48
CA PHE A 197 -2.38 -6.28 -22.79
C PHE A 197 -1.59 -6.58 -21.52
N TYR A 198 -0.26 -6.68 -21.60
CA TYR A 198 0.56 -7.03 -20.44
C TYR A 198 0.62 -5.90 -19.40
N THR A 199 0.53 -4.63 -19.82
CA THR A 199 0.40 -3.50 -18.89
C THR A 199 -0.93 -3.58 -18.14
N SER A 200 -2.02 -3.91 -18.81
CA SER A 200 -3.33 -4.10 -18.19
C SER A 200 -3.34 -5.31 -17.25
N LEU A 201 -2.71 -6.41 -17.66
CA LEU A 201 -2.56 -7.59 -16.80
C LEU A 201 -1.70 -7.29 -15.56
N TYR A 202 -0.62 -6.52 -15.69
CA TYR A 202 0.18 -6.03 -14.56
C TYR A 202 -0.70 -5.24 -13.59
N ARG A 203 -1.48 -4.27 -14.07
CA ARG A 203 -2.40 -3.46 -13.25
C ARG A 203 -3.47 -4.30 -12.57
N ALA A 204 -3.89 -5.41 -13.16
CA ALA A 204 -4.83 -6.35 -12.53
C ALA A 204 -4.25 -7.10 -11.30
N HIS A 205 -2.96 -6.89 -10.98
CA HIS A 205 -2.33 -7.40 -9.76
C HIS A 205 -2.07 -6.32 -8.70
N GLU A 206 -2.44 -5.06 -8.95
CA GLU A 206 -2.21 -3.96 -8.00
C GLU A 206 -3.11 -4.05 -6.75
N ARG A 207 -4.25 -4.77 -6.85
CA ARG A 207 -5.23 -4.93 -5.77
C ARG A 207 -5.63 -6.39 -5.60
N MET A 208 -5.94 -6.84 -4.47
CA MET A 208 -5.70 -6.34 -3.12
C MET A 208 -4.23 -6.58 -2.72
N ILE A 209 -3.76 -5.93 -1.66
CA ILE A 209 -2.43 -6.16 -1.10
C ILE A 209 -2.47 -7.10 0.10
N ASN A 210 -1.50 -8.01 0.16
CA ASN A 210 -1.29 -8.92 1.29
C ASN A 210 -0.49 -8.20 2.38
N ILE A 211 -1.07 -8.08 3.58
CA ILE A 211 -0.43 -7.47 4.74
C ILE A 211 -0.11 -8.45 5.87
N SER A 212 -0.27 -9.76 5.65
CA SER A 212 0.20 -10.77 6.61
C SER A 212 1.72 -10.74 6.74
N GLU A 213 2.20 -10.83 7.96
CA GLU A 213 3.60 -10.77 8.35
C GLU A 213 3.87 -11.88 9.35
N ASP A 214 4.58 -12.95 8.93
CA ASP A 214 5.02 -14.03 9.79
C ASP A 214 3.87 -14.70 10.58
N GLY A 215 2.78 -15.03 9.87
CA GLY A 215 1.60 -15.67 10.45
C GLY A 215 0.66 -14.73 11.20
N LYS A 216 0.88 -13.41 11.12
CA LYS A 216 0.10 -12.37 11.78
C LYS A 216 -0.28 -11.27 10.81
N TYR A 217 -1.27 -10.48 11.18
CA TYR A 217 -1.62 -9.25 10.48
C TYR A 217 -2.17 -8.19 11.44
N PHE A 218 -1.96 -6.92 11.12
CA PHE A 218 -2.65 -5.82 11.77
C PHE A 218 -3.97 -5.56 11.07
N SER A 219 -5.07 -5.45 11.82
CA SER A 219 -6.37 -5.04 11.28
C SER A 219 -6.70 -3.60 11.63
N GLY A 220 -6.97 -2.79 10.62
CA GLY A 220 -7.54 -1.46 10.81
C GLY A 220 -9.02 -1.46 11.20
N TYR A 221 -9.68 -2.61 11.17
CA TYR A 221 -11.11 -2.75 11.48
C TYR A 221 -11.39 -2.78 12.99
N ASP A 222 -10.45 -3.27 13.78
CA ASP A 222 -10.53 -3.28 15.24
C ASP A 222 -9.27 -2.75 15.95
N GLY A 223 -8.26 -2.32 15.18
CA GLY A 223 -7.02 -1.75 15.67
C GLY A 223 -6.07 -2.74 16.35
N LYS A 224 -6.20 -4.05 16.07
CA LYS A 224 -5.44 -5.10 16.72
C LYS A 224 -4.58 -5.92 15.77
N VAL A 225 -3.59 -6.60 16.34
CA VAL A 225 -2.81 -7.63 15.66
C VAL A 225 -3.47 -8.99 15.91
N HIS A 226 -3.69 -9.75 14.84
CA HIS A 226 -4.29 -11.08 14.86
C HIS A 226 -3.32 -12.12 14.30
N GLU A 227 -3.50 -13.39 14.74
CA GLU A 227 -2.92 -14.55 14.06
C GLU A 227 -3.69 -14.79 12.75
N ASP A 228 -2.99 -15.07 11.65
CA ASP A 228 -3.64 -15.29 10.35
C ASP A 228 -4.14 -16.75 10.15
N GLY A 229 -3.71 -17.67 11.02
CA GLY A 229 -4.12 -19.08 10.96
C GLY A 229 -3.67 -19.78 9.66
N GLY A 230 -2.65 -19.29 9.00
CA GLY A 230 -2.14 -19.81 7.72
C GLY A 230 -2.95 -19.35 6.50
N VAL A 231 -3.84 -18.37 6.68
CA VAL A 231 -4.61 -17.73 5.62
C VAL A 231 -4.31 -16.24 5.62
N ASP A 232 -3.60 -15.79 4.61
CA ASP A 232 -3.16 -14.39 4.50
C ASP A 232 -4.34 -13.41 4.57
N PHE A 233 -4.07 -12.23 5.15
CA PHE A 233 -5.03 -11.13 5.21
C PHE A 233 -4.71 -10.09 4.14
N TRP A 234 -5.73 -9.81 3.33
CA TRP A 234 -5.66 -8.90 2.19
C TRP A 234 -6.54 -7.68 2.41
N VAL A 235 -6.03 -6.52 2.04
CA VAL A 235 -6.71 -5.21 2.18
C VAL A 235 -6.50 -4.37 0.92
N ASP A 236 -7.03 -3.15 0.94
CA ASP A 236 -6.90 -2.16 -0.13
C ASP A 236 -7.58 -2.58 -1.41
N ASP A 237 -8.91 -2.47 -1.40
CA ASP A 237 -9.75 -2.76 -2.55
C ASP A 237 -10.77 -1.66 -2.82
N TRP A 238 -11.12 -1.53 -4.07
CA TRP A 238 -12.18 -0.67 -4.56
C TRP A 238 -13.28 -1.55 -5.12
N VAL A 239 -14.04 -2.16 -4.21
CA VAL A 239 -14.93 -3.26 -4.55
C VAL A 239 -15.93 -2.89 -5.63
N TRP A 240 -16.41 -1.63 -5.66
CA TRP A 240 -17.32 -1.13 -6.68
C TRP A 240 -16.72 -1.10 -8.09
N ASP A 241 -15.38 -1.07 -8.23
CA ASP A 241 -14.67 -1.22 -9.50
C ASP A 241 -14.29 -2.69 -9.76
N THR A 242 -13.72 -3.33 -8.74
CA THR A 242 -13.00 -4.60 -8.90
C THR A 242 -13.92 -5.80 -9.04
N TYR A 243 -15.17 -5.71 -8.52
CA TYR A 243 -16.13 -6.81 -8.55
C TYR A 243 -16.52 -7.26 -9.97
N LEU A 244 -16.55 -6.31 -10.94
CA LEU A 244 -16.99 -6.58 -12.30
C LEU A 244 -16.04 -7.48 -13.09
N ALA A 245 -14.73 -7.26 -12.97
CA ALA A 245 -13.76 -7.92 -13.82
C ALA A 245 -12.52 -8.43 -13.07
N LEU A 246 -11.98 -7.67 -12.11
CA LEU A 246 -10.73 -8.03 -11.44
C LEU A 246 -10.88 -9.29 -10.60
N HIS A 247 -11.86 -9.36 -9.70
CA HIS A 247 -12.12 -10.55 -8.88
C HIS A 247 -12.45 -11.77 -9.74
N PRO A 248 -13.34 -11.68 -10.76
CA PRO A 248 -13.57 -12.76 -11.71
C PRO A 248 -12.31 -13.25 -12.42
N LEU A 249 -11.42 -12.34 -12.84
CA LEU A 249 -10.14 -12.69 -13.44
C LEU A 249 -9.20 -13.37 -12.43
N GLN A 250 -9.08 -12.82 -11.22
CA GLN A 250 -8.24 -13.40 -10.18
C GLN A 250 -8.73 -14.79 -9.73
N ALA A 251 -10.04 -15.02 -9.73
CA ALA A 251 -10.62 -16.35 -9.47
C ALA A 251 -10.13 -17.40 -10.48
N LEU A 252 -9.88 -17.00 -11.72
CA LEU A 252 -9.33 -17.89 -12.77
C LEU A 252 -7.81 -18.04 -12.68
N LEU A 253 -7.09 -16.92 -12.48
CA LEU A 253 -5.63 -16.91 -12.52
C LEU A 253 -4.97 -17.31 -11.20
N ASN A 254 -5.60 -16.97 -10.08
CA ASN A 254 -5.05 -17.09 -8.73
C ASN A 254 -6.12 -17.57 -7.73
N PRO A 255 -6.77 -18.74 -7.94
CA PRO A 255 -7.91 -19.16 -7.12
C PRO A 255 -7.60 -19.19 -5.62
N LYS A 256 -6.43 -19.69 -5.22
CA LYS A 256 -6.03 -19.71 -3.79
C LYS A 256 -5.90 -18.31 -3.18
N ALA A 257 -5.30 -17.36 -3.89
CA ALA A 257 -5.22 -15.99 -3.41
C ALA A 257 -6.62 -15.34 -3.36
N GLN A 258 -7.49 -15.69 -4.30
CA GLN A 258 -8.87 -15.20 -4.29
C GLN A 258 -9.66 -15.77 -3.10
N GLU A 259 -9.48 -17.04 -2.73
CA GLU A 259 -10.05 -17.63 -1.52
C GLU A 259 -9.60 -16.90 -0.24
N GLN A 260 -8.31 -16.53 -0.16
CA GLN A 260 -7.78 -15.73 0.96
C GLN A 260 -8.38 -14.33 1.01
N LYS A 261 -8.61 -13.68 -0.15
CA LYS A 261 -9.28 -12.37 -0.22
C LYS A 261 -10.72 -12.44 0.27
N LEU A 262 -11.45 -13.49 -0.11
CA LEU A 262 -12.81 -13.73 0.38
C LEU A 262 -12.83 -13.93 1.90
N SER A 263 -11.89 -14.73 2.42
CA SER A 263 -11.71 -14.90 3.87
C SER A 263 -11.37 -13.59 4.57
N SER A 264 -10.63 -12.69 3.89
CA SER A 264 -10.32 -11.37 4.44
C SER A 264 -11.57 -10.50 4.59
N TYR A 265 -12.49 -10.50 3.62
CA TYR A 265 -13.77 -9.79 3.74
C TYR A 265 -14.63 -10.33 4.90
N ILE A 266 -14.63 -11.65 5.10
CA ILE A 266 -15.34 -12.27 6.24
C ILE A 266 -14.73 -11.79 7.56
N ARG A 267 -13.39 -11.78 7.68
CA ARG A 267 -12.71 -11.27 8.88
C ARG A 267 -12.98 -9.79 9.13
N MET A 268 -13.04 -8.97 8.08
CA MET A 268 -13.43 -7.55 8.18
C MET A 268 -14.82 -7.41 8.79
N TYR A 269 -15.78 -8.22 8.35
CA TYR A 269 -17.11 -8.30 8.96
C TYR A 269 -17.05 -8.71 10.44
N GLU A 270 -16.34 -9.77 10.77
CA GLU A 270 -16.22 -10.27 12.14
C GLU A 270 -15.58 -9.24 13.09
N GLN A 271 -14.68 -8.39 12.59
CA GLN A 271 -13.96 -7.39 13.37
C GLN A 271 -14.69 -6.05 13.48
N SER A 272 -15.43 -5.65 12.47
CA SER A 272 -16.15 -4.36 12.43
C SER A 272 -17.65 -4.46 12.66
N GLY A 273 -18.24 -5.65 12.41
CA GLY A 273 -19.67 -5.86 12.34
C GLY A 273 -20.27 -5.62 10.95
N TRP A 274 -19.50 -5.15 9.96
CA TRP A 274 -19.97 -4.77 8.63
C TRP A 274 -19.13 -5.39 7.52
N MET A 275 -19.79 -5.83 6.44
CA MET A 275 -19.07 -6.20 5.22
C MET A 275 -18.46 -4.96 4.59
N PRO A 276 -17.22 -5.07 4.06
CA PRO A 276 -16.53 -3.90 3.54
C PRO A 276 -17.17 -3.40 2.24
N THR A 277 -17.17 -2.09 2.07
CA THR A 277 -17.57 -1.40 0.83
C THR A 277 -16.34 -0.86 0.08
N PHE A 278 -15.37 -0.34 0.81
CA PHE A 278 -14.12 0.20 0.29
C PHE A 278 -13.00 -0.08 1.30
N PRO A 279 -12.54 -1.34 1.39
CA PRO A 279 -11.54 -1.74 2.37
C PRO A 279 -10.21 -1.04 2.14
N CYS A 280 -9.70 -0.44 3.21
CA CYS A 280 -8.37 0.13 3.29
C CYS A 280 -7.58 -0.53 4.43
N VAL A 281 -6.29 -0.24 4.54
CA VAL A 281 -5.49 -0.76 5.66
C VAL A 281 -5.93 -0.19 7.01
N PHE A 282 -6.54 1.00 7.02
CA PHE A 282 -7.05 1.68 8.23
C PHE A 282 -8.51 1.32 8.59
N GLY A 283 -9.13 0.39 7.90
CA GLY A 283 -10.54 0.02 8.00
C GLY A 283 -11.31 0.33 6.73
N ASP A 284 -12.64 0.35 6.79
CA ASP A 284 -13.46 0.70 5.63
C ASP A 284 -13.54 2.23 5.47
N ALA A 285 -13.28 2.72 4.27
CA ALA A 285 -13.49 4.12 3.95
C ALA A 285 -14.97 4.48 3.78
N HIS A 286 -15.86 3.50 3.66
CA HIS A 286 -17.30 3.60 3.50
C HIS A 286 -17.71 4.66 2.47
N CYS A 287 -17.14 4.56 1.29
CA CYS A 287 -17.45 5.44 0.16
C CYS A 287 -17.77 4.61 -1.08
N MET A 288 -18.36 5.23 -2.10
CA MET A 288 -18.77 4.53 -3.31
C MET A 288 -19.69 3.34 -2.97
N ASN A 289 -20.73 3.61 -2.22
CA ASN A 289 -21.55 2.61 -1.56
C ASN A 289 -22.22 1.63 -2.52
N GLY A 290 -22.32 0.42 -2.05
CA GLY A 290 -22.98 -0.69 -2.71
C GLY A 290 -22.51 -2.01 -2.11
N ASN A 291 -23.40 -3.00 -2.05
CA ASN A 291 -23.05 -4.34 -1.59
C ASN A 291 -22.33 -5.16 -2.66
N HIS A 292 -21.31 -4.58 -3.29
CA HIS A 292 -20.59 -5.21 -4.41
C HIS A 292 -19.83 -6.48 -3.99
N VAL A 293 -19.47 -6.61 -2.71
CA VAL A 293 -18.93 -7.87 -2.17
C VAL A 293 -19.86 -9.06 -2.41
N ALA A 294 -21.18 -8.83 -2.46
CA ALA A 294 -22.14 -9.90 -2.77
C ALA A 294 -21.92 -10.48 -4.18
N GLY A 295 -21.62 -9.61 -5.16
CA GLY A 295 -21.25 -10.05 -6.50
C GLY A 295 -19.96 -10.87 -6.51
N VAL A 296 -18.94 -10.45 -5.73
CA VAL A 296 -17.68 -11.17 -5.59
C VAL A 296 -17.87 -12.55 -4.99
N PHE A 297 -18.65 -12.67 -3.89
CA PHE A 297 -18.95 -13.96 -3.26
C PHE A 297 -19.78 -14.87 -4.15
N ALA A 298 -20.80 -14.32 -4.83
CA ALA A 298 -21.65 -15.10 -5.73
C ALA A 298 -20.87 -15.67 -6.91
N ASP A 299 -20.01 -14.86 -7.56
CA ASP A 299 -19.14 -15.31 -8.64
C ASP A 299 -18.17 -16.40 -8.18
N ALA A 300 -17.53 -16.18 -7.02
CA ALA A 300 -16.61 -17.14 -6.43
C ALA A 300 -17.29 -18.48 -6.09
N LEU A 301 -18.49 -18.44 -5.52
CA LEU A 301 -19.28 -19.65 -5.23
C LEU A 301 -19.60 -20.44 -6.51
N HIS A 302 -20.05 -19.76 -7.57
CA HIS A 302 -20.33 -20.38 -8.86
C HIS A 302 -19.09 -21.00 -9.52
N LYS A 303 -17.92 -20.44 -9.27
CA LYS A 303 -16.63 -20.98 -9.74
C LYS A 303 -16.04 -22.06 -8.84
N GLY A 304 -16.71 -22.41 -7.74
CA GLY A 304 -16.30 -23.48 -6.83
C GLY A 304 -15.14 -23.12 -5.89
N LEU A 305 -14.86 -21.82 -5.66
CA LEU A 305 -13.87 -21.38 -4.69
C LEU A 305 -14.33 -21.70 -3.27
N GLN A 306 -13.35 -21.97 -2.40
CA GLN A 306 -13.62 -22.38 -1.02
C GLN A 306 -13.54 -21.16 -0.07
N PHE A 307 -14.62 -20.96 0.67
CA PHE A 307 -14.72 -19.93 1.75
C PHE A 307 -15.88 -20.29 2.67
N ASP A 308 -16.00 -19.63 3.80
CA ASP A 308 -17.13 -19.80 4.72
C ASP A 308 -18.39 -19.13 4.13
N VAL A 309 -19.19 -19.92 3.40
CA VAL A 309 -20.37 -19.43 2.69
C VAL A 309 -21.46 -18.96 3.68
N GLU A 310 -21.61 -19.66 4.82
CA GLU A 310 -22.63 -19.32 5.82
C GLU A 310 -22.29 -17.98 6.47
N LYS A 311 -21.04 -17.79 6.88
CA LYS A 311 -20.57 -16.54 7.48
C LYS A 311 -20.59 -15.38 6.48
N ALA A 312 -20.23 -15.61 5.23
CA ALA A 312 -20.34 -14.62 4.16
C ALA A 312 -21.79 -14.18 3.96
N PHE A 313 -22.73 -15.12 3.89
CA PHE A 313 -24.17 -14.82 3.75
C PHE A 313 -24.70 -14.08 4.98
N GLU A 314 -24.33 -14.52 6.19
CA GLU A 314 -24.70 -13.82 7.44
C GLU A 314 -24.26 -12.35 7.39
N GLY A 315 -22.98 -12.10 7.06
CA GLY A 315 -22.42 -10.76 7.01
C GLY A 315 -23.07 -9.88 5.93
N MET A 316 -23.23 -10.41 4.72
CA MET A 316 -23.91 -9.69 3.62
C MET A 316 -25.35 -9.33 4.01
N ARG A 317 -26.11 -10.29 4.55
CA ARG A 317 -27.47 -10.06 5.00
C ARG A 317 -27.54 -9.04 6.13
N HIS A 318 -26.62 -9.16 7.13
CA HIS A 318 -26.56 -8.22 8.25
C HIS A 318 -26.32 -6.79 7.76
N THR A 319 -25.33 -6.61 6.89
CA THR A 319 -24.97 -5.31 6.31
C THR A 319 -26.15 -4.70 5.55
N VAL A 320 -26.74 -5.41 4.58
CA VAL A 320 -27.89 -4.92 3.81
C VAL A 320 -29.08 -4.52 4.67
N MET A 321 -29.34 -5.29 5.74
CA MET A 321 -30.52 -5.08 6.57
C MET A 321 -30.34 -4.03 7.67
N ASN A 322 -29.11 -3.75 8.09
CA ASN A 322 -28.88 -2.98 9.31
C ASN A 322 -27.88 -1.81 9.16
N GLU A 323 -27.06 -1.79 8.11
CA GLU A 323 -26.08 -0.73 7.87
C GLU A 323 -26.73 0.44 7.10
N SER A 324 -26.24 1.63 7.36
CA SER A 324 -26.56 2.79 6.54
C SER A 324 -25.90 2.72 5.17
N MET A 325 -26.65 3.11 4.14
CA MET A 325 -26.15 3.27 2.78
C MET A 325 -25.60 4.69 2.52
N ILE A 326 -25.56 5.55 3.54
CA ILE A 326 -25.05 6.92 3.40
C ILE A 326 -23.53 6.89 3.24
N PRO A 327 -22.96 7.48 2.17
CA PRO A 327 -21.52 7.57 1.98
C PRO A 327 -20.82 8.25 3.16
N TRP A 328 -19.62 7.75 3.52
CA TRP A 328 -18.79 8.27 4.61
C TRP A 328 -19.38 8.12 6.01
N TYR A 329 -20.49 7.43 6.14
CA TYR A 329 -21.09 7.09 7.43
C TYR A 329 -21.07 5.56 7.61
N LEU A 330 -20.21 5.08 8.48
CA LEU A 330 -20.13 3.67 8.87
C LEU A 330 -20.94 3.47 10.16
N GLY A 331 -22.05 2.78 10.07
CA GLY A 331 -22.90 2.57 11.24
C GLY A 331 -24.31 2.09 10.91
N PRO A 332 -25.19 1.99 11.91
CA PRO A 332 -26.55 1.50 11.73
C PRO A 332 -27.39 2.43 10.85
N LYS A 333 -28.49 1.91 10.35
CA LYS A 333 -29.47 2.64 9.56
C LYS A 333 -29.89 3.95 10.20
N THR A 334 -30.13 4.93 9.34
CA THR A 334 -30.71 6.23 9.66
C THR A 334 -32.14 6.32 9.13
N GLU A 335 -32.84 7.41 9.45
CA GLU A 335 -34.18 7.68 8.89
C GLU A 335 -34.20 7.74 7.34
N LEU A 336 -33.09 8.15 6.72
CA LEU A 336 -32.93 8.16 5.26
C LEU A 336 -32.88 6.75 4.68
N ASP A 337 -32.21 5.83 5.36
CA ASP A 337 -32.16 4.42 4.96
C ASP A 337 -33.53 3.77 5.07
N ASP A 338 -34.30 4.08 6.14
CA ASP A 338 -35.66 3.60 6.31
C ASP A 338 -36.58 4.15 5.20
N PHE A 339 -36.42 5.41 4.84
CA PHE A 339 -37.12 5.99 3.70
C PHE A 339 -36.83 5.26 2.39
N TYR A 340 -35.52 4.95 2.14
CA TYR A 340 -35.15 4.16 0.96
C TYR A 340 -35.77 2.77 0.96
N HIS A 341 -35.80 2.08 2.10
CA HIS A 341 -36.40 0.76 2.21
C HIS A 341 -37.92 0.77 1.98
N GLU A 342 -38.59 1.86 2.33
CA GLU A 342 -40.00 2.03 2.12
C GLU A 342 -40.33 2.42 0.67
N HIS A 343 -39.52 3.30 0.06
CA HIS A 343 -39.87 3.94 -1.21
C HIS A 343 -39.01 3.48 -2.40
N GLY A 344 -37.87 2.83 -2.18
CA GLY A 344 -36.94 2.36 -3.22
C GLY A 344 -36.07 3.46 -3.83
N TRP A 345 -36.01 4.65 -3.21
CA TRP A 345 -35.20 5.78 -3.64
C TRP A 345 -34.84 6.69 -2.46
N PHE A 346 -33.76 7.44 -2.59
CA PHE A 346 -33.38 8.48 -1.62
C PHE A 346 -33.93 9.85 -2.06
N PRO A 347 -34.45 10.67 -1.13
CA PRO A 347 -34.88 12.03 -1.47
C PRO A 347 -33.61 12.88 -1.78
N ALA A 348 -33.65 13.60 -2.90
CA ALA A 348 -32.57 14.52 -3.28
C ALA A 348 -32.47 15.72 -2.35
N LEU A 349 -33.62 16.12 -1.74
CA LEU A 349 -33.72 17.22 -0.79
C LEU A 349 -34.76 16.84 0.26
N HIS A 350 -34.42 16.98 1.54
CA HIS A 350 -35.43 17.01 2.58
C HIS A 350 -36.26 18.32 2.44
N PRO A 351 -37.58 18.31 2.58
CA PRO A 351 -38.37 19.52 2.56
C PRO A 351 -37.85 20.51 3.62
N GLY A 352 -37.32 21.66 3.18
CA GLY A 352 -36.76 22.71 4.04
C GLY A 352 -35.26 22.70 4.23
N GLU A 353 -34.52 21.73 3.72
CA GLU A 353 -33.05 21.71 3.74
C GLU A 353 -32.46 22.25 2.44
N LYS A 354 -31.34 22.98 2.58
CA LYS A 354 -30.63 23.64 1.46
C LYS A 354 -29.52 22.82 0.85
N GLU A 355 -29.08 21.77 1.51
CA GLU A 355 -27.95 20.95 1.08
C GLU A 355 -28.38 19.50 0.88
N VAL A 356 -28.10 19.01 -0.31
CA VAL A 356 -28.16 17.60 -0.64
C VAL A 356 -26.86 16.98 -0.18
N PHE A 357 -26.92 15.94 0.63
CA PHE A 357 -25.77 15.04 0.70
C PHE A 357 -25.51 14.52 -0.72
N PRO A 358 -24.26 14.63 -1.23
CA PRO A 358 -23.94 14.03 -2.51
C PRO A 358 -24.03 12.52 -2.35
N MET A 359 -25.22 12.02 -2.59
CA MET A 359 -25.50 10.60 -2.59
C MET A 359 -24.96 10.04 -3.89
N VAL A 360 -23.80 9.43 -3.83
CA VAL A 360 -23.49 8.40 -4.82
C VAL A 360 -24.40 7.24 -4.41
N GLY A 361 -25.59 7.21 -5.00
CA GLY A 361 -26.60 6.25 -4.62
C GLY A 361 -26.11 4.81 -4.74
N PRO A 362 -26.66 3.90 -3.95
CA PRO A 362 -26.48 2.48 -4.18
C PRO A 362 -27.05 2.14 -5.57
N PHE A 363 -26.22 1.59 -6.39
CA PHE A 363 -26.63 1.05 -7.69
C PHE A 363 -27.03 -0.41 -7.55
#